data_b38cc4b8280d33620ef30151f21a9803
#
_entry.id   b38cc4b8280d33620ef30151f21a9803
#
_cell.length_a   1.000
_cell.length_b   1.000
_cell.length_c   1.000
_cell.angle_alpha   90.00
_cell.angle_beta   90.00
_cell.angle_gamma   90.00
#
_symmetry.space_group_name_H-M   'P 1'
#
loop_
_entity.id
_entity.type
_entity.pdbx_description
1 polymer ?
#
loop_
_entity_poly.entity_id
_entity_poly.type
_entity_poly.pdbx_seq_one_letter_code
_entity_poly.pdbx_strand_id
1 'polypeptide(L)'
;MPNVFTAVAPVLYGAARKVPRELVGVLGAVTRNFNDMGVARGDTVKIGLSPVATLSAFTPSQTYTAGTDRTPTSATLTLAQENVSSWNMTAEEERSLENSGVAQDLLSQTVAQHMRAHTNAIEAYAWGIARRAASRSVGTAGTDPFATDQKPLADALKVLLDNGAGNMDLSAIISTTAGANLRKVANLFKVNESGDQGLIRQGVLGDLYNFAIRESAAVASVTKGTGTGYQTNAASHAVGATSIAVDTGTGTIIEGDTITFAGDAANKYVVKTTLTGGVVVIQEPGLLVAIADNNAITVGNNATQNVCLRRDSVVVVARPGLQPQSADVDQMTVSDPVSGLSFLLYRKPGNGMASWYMRTVFDAFAPNPYAIVQLLG
;
A
#
# COMPACT_ATOMS: atom_id res chain seq x y z
N MET A 1 -2.73 -44.49 7.23
CA MET A 1 -2.71 -43.97 5.85
C MET A 1 -2.53 -42.46 5.96
N PRO A 2 -1.62 -41.85 5.22
CA PRO A 2 -1.53 -40.39 5.22
C PRO A 2 -2.84 -39.83 4.68
N ASN A 3 -3.46 -38.88 5.39
CA ASN A 3 -4.62 -38.17 4.92
C ASN A 3 -4.22 -37.31 3.73
N VAL A 4 -4.64 -37.68 2.55
CA VAL A 4 -4.28 -36.99 1.31
C VAL A 4 -5.21 -35.80 1.13
N PHE A 5 -4.66 -34.59 1.13
CA PHE A 5 -5.38 -33.32 0.87
C PHE A 5 -6.15 -33.28 -0.47
N THR A 6 -5.94 -34.25 -1.36
CA THR A 6 -6.53 -34.27 -2.70
C THR A 6 -8.07 -34.21 -2.68
N ALA A 7 -8.72 -34.78 -1.66
CA ALA A 7 -10.17 -34.71 -1.50
C ALA A 7 -10.66 -33.38 -0.90
N VAL A 8 -9.80 -32.68 -0.14
CA VAL A 8 -10.13 -31.43 0.57
C VAL A 8 -9.87 -30.21 -0.32
N ALA A 9 -8.90 -30.27 -1.24
CA ALA A 9 -8.53 -29.16 -2.12
C ALA A 9 -9.70 -28.50 -2.86
N PRO A 10 -10.65 -29.24 -3.50
CA PRO A 10 -11.78 -28.61 -4.18
C PRO A 10 -12.70 -27.84 -3.23
N VAL A 11 -12.85 -28.32 -1.99
CA VAL A 11 -13.68 -27.70 -0.96
C VAL A 11 -13.06 -26.38 -0.49
N LEU A 12 -11.73 -26.36 -0.32
CA LEU A 12 -10.98 -25.16 0.06
C LEU A 12 -11.06 -24.06 -1.01
N TYR A 13 -10.95 -24.41 -2.29
CA TYR A 13 -11.14 -23.48 -3.40
C TYR A 13 -12.57 -22.93 -3.47
N GLY A 14 -13.58 -23.77 -3.16
CA GLY A 14 -14.97 -23.36 -3.08
C GLY A 14 -15.23 -22.36 -1.93
N ALA A 15 -14.53 -22.54 -0.81
CA ALA A 15 -14.62 -21.68 0.37
C ALA A 15 -14.16 -20.25 0.11
N ALA A 16 -13.05 -20.10 -0.60
CA ALA A 16 -12.49 -18.79 -0.92
C ALA A 16 -13.48 -17.86 -1.67
N ARG A 17 -14.49 -18.42 -2.31
CA ARG A 17 -15.54 -17.67 -3.02
C ARG A 17 -16.75 -17.30 -2.15
N LYS A 18 -17.01 -18.03 -1.07
CA LYS A 18 -18.25 -17.93 -0.27
C LYS A 18 -18.15 -16.92 0.87
N VAL A 19 -16.95 -16.63 1.38
CA VAL A 19 -16.77 -15.74 2.54
C VAL A 19 -16.85 -14.29 2.12
N PRO A 20 -17.72 -13.46 2.75
CA PRO A 20 -17.72 -12.02 2.54
C PRO A 20 -16.34 -11.44 2.87
N ARG A 21 -15.78 -10.65 1.96
CA ARG A 21 -14.49 -10.00 2.13
C ARG A 21 -14.69 -8.54 2.49
N GLU A 22 -13.77 -8.01 3.25
CA GLU A 22 -13.65 -6.57 3.39
C GLU A 22 -13.27 -5.95 2.05
N LEU A 23 -13.51 -4.64 1.92
CA LEU A 23 -13.17 -3.91 0.70
C LEU A 23 -11.66 -3.88 0.53
N VAL A 24 -11.17 -4.60 -0.46
CA VAL A 24 -9.75 -4.70 -0.84
C VAL A 24 -9.52 -3.82 -2.06
N GLY A 25 -9.06 -2.61 -1.84
CA GLY A 25 -8.83 -1.61 -2.89
C GLY A 25 -7.37 -1.43 -3.27
N VAL A 26 -6.46 -1.52 -2.31
CA VAL A 26 -5.02 -1.26 -2.51
C VAL A 26 -4.38 -2.31 -3.41
N LEU A 27 -4.60 -3.60 -3.12
CA LEU A 27 -4.03 -4.68 -3.94
C LEU A 27 -4.49 -4.64 -5.40
N GLY A 28 -5.67 -4.07 -5.67
CA GLY A 28 -6.15 -3.84 -7.03
C GLY A 28 -5.47 -2.66 -7.75
N ALA A 29 -4.95 -1.69 -6.99
CA ALA A 29 -4.37 -0.44 -7.49
C ALA A 29 -2.87 -0.51 -7.74
N VAL A 30 -2.17 -1.49 -7.16
CA VAL A 30 -0.70 -1.62 -7.19
C VAL A 30 -0.23 -2.73 -8.11
N THR A 31 1.06 -2.73 -8.44
CA THR A 31 1.69 -3.84 -9.17
C THR A 31 1.87 -5.02 -8.23
N ARG A 32 1.36 -6.17 -8.63
CA ARG A 32 1.42 -7.41 -7.88
C ARG A 32 2.45 -8.36 -8.47
N ASN A 33 3.33 -8.87 -7.64
CA ASN A 33 4.25 -9.95 -7.99
C ASN A 33 3.96 -11.15 -7.08
N PHE A 34 2.90 -11.87 -7.43
CA PHE A 34 2.48 -13.07 -6.72
C PHE A 34 2.92 -14.31 -7.49
N ASN A 35 3.40 -15.31 -6.77
CA ASN A 35 3.85 -16.57 -7.33
C ASN A 35 3.61 -17.68 -6.30
N ASP A 36 3.44 -18.90 -6.76
CA ASP A 36 3.21 -20.10 -5.96
C ASP A 36 4.50 -20.75 -5.44
N MET A 37 5.66 -20.25 -5.86
CA MET A 37 6.95 -20.75 -5.36
C MET A 37 7.15 -20.31 -3.90
N GLY A 38 7.38 -21.28 -3.03
CA GLY A 38 7.69 -21.03 -1.62
C GLY A 38 9.01 -20.25 -1.47
N VAL A 39 9.01 -19.31 -0.53
CA VAL A 39 10.16 -18.42 -0.24
C VAL A 39 10.41 -18.39 1.26
N ALA A 40 11.68 -18.27 1.64
CA ALA A 40 12.05 -18.02 3.02
C ALA A 40 11.94 -16.52 3.36
N ARG A 41 11.65 -16.21 4.62
CA ARG A 41 11.80 -14.86 5.13
C ARG A 41 13.27 -14.44 5.01
N GLY A 42 13.51 -13.25 4.45
CA GLY A 42 14.85 -12.75 4.16
C GLY A 42 15.31 -12.95 2.71
N ASP A 43 14.57 -13.72 1.90
CA ASP A 43 14.85 -13.82 0.47
C ASP A 43 14.63 -12.47 -0.22
N THR A 44 15.38 -12.24 -1.29
CA THR A 44 15.38 -10.97 -2.00
C THR A 44 14.79 -11.09 -3.39
N VAL A 45 13.94 -10.11 -3.73
CA VAL A 45 13.40 -9.93 -5.09
C VAL A 45 14.03 -8.69 -5.69
N LYS A 46 14.62 -8.82 -6.87
CA LYS A 46 15.24 -7.68 -7.58
C LYS A 46 14.25 -7.09 -8.58
N ILE A 47 14.10 -5.78 -8.54
CA ILE A 47 13.29 -5.00 -9.46
C ILE A 47 14.25 -4.10 -10.24
N GLY A 48 14.32 -4.28 -11.56
CA GLY A 48 15.17 -3.47 -12.43
C GLY A 48 14.63 -2.05 -12.55
N LEU A 49 15.46 -1.06 -12.30
CA LEU A 49 15.16 0.36 -12.49
C LEU A 49 16.07 0.92 -13.57
N SER A 50 15.49 1.61 -14.56
CA SER A 50 16.27 2.32 -15.58
C SER A 50 16.57 3.73 -15.07
N PRO A 51 17.83 4.17 -15.04
CA PRO A 51 18.18 5.53 -14.66
C PRO A 51 17.62 6.54 -15.66
N VAL A 52 17.30 7.75 -15.16
CA VAL A 52 16.84 8.86 -16.00
C VAL A 52 17.94 9.26 -16.97
N ALA A 53 17.59 9.53 -18.23
CA ALA A 53 18.52 10.03 -19.23
C ALA A 53 18.83 11.50 -18.99
N THR A 54 20.10 11.86 -18.97
CA THR A 54 20.56 13.25 -19.00
C THR A 54 20.82 13.67 -20.43
N LEU A 55 20.36 14.88 -20.78
CA LEU A 55 20.66 15.52 -22.07
C LEU A 55 21.81 16.48 -21.90
N SER A 56 22.75 16.48 -22.82
CA SER A 56 23.78 17.50 -22.95
C SER A 56 23.57 18.33 -24.23
N ALA A 57 23.99 19.58 -24.20
CA ALA A 57 23.94 20.41 -25.39
C ALA A 57 24.84 19.82 -26.49
N PHE A 58 24.34 19.77 -27.70
CA PHE A 58 25.13 19.32 -28.86
C PHE A 58 26.18 20.38 -29.21
N THR A 59 27.43 19.97 -29.17
CA THR A 59 28.55 20.81 -29.67
C THR A 59 29.15 20.13 -30.90
N PRO A 60 29.15 20.77 -32.07
CA PRO A 60 29.76 20.20 -33.25
C PRO A 60 31.25 19.91 -33.01
N SER A 61 31.68 18.70 -33.33
CA SER A 61 33.08 18.29 -33.20
C SER A 61 33.40 17.29 -34.30
N GLN A 62 34.65 17.30 -34.76
CA GLN A 62 35.15 16.31 -35.73
C GLN A 62 35.32 14.92 -35.13
N THR A 63 35.35 14.81 -33.81
CA THR A 63 35.46 13.53 -33.05
C THR A 63 34.15 13.20 -32.37
N TYR A 64 33.67 11.97 -32.53
CA TYR A 64 32.51 11.50 -31.76
C TYR A 64 32.88 11.38 -30.30
N THR A 65 32.14 12.08 -29.46
CA THR A 65 32.24 11.87 -28.01
C THR A 65 31.64 10.53 -27.67
N ALA A 66 32.36 9.68 -26.93
CA ALA A 66 31.81 8.40 -26.44
C ALA A 66 30.56 8.66 -25.60
N GLY A 67 29.55 7.85 -25.80
CA GLY A 67 28.33 7.90 -24.99
C GLY A 67 28.63 7.55 -23.54
N THR A 68 27.83 8.07 -22.63
CA THR A 68 27.93 7.70 -21.20
C THR A 68 27.34 6.29 -21.00
N ASP A 69 28.12 5.40 -20.41
CA ASP A 69 27.65 4.07 -20.07
C ASP A 69 26.49 4.15 -19.09
N ARG A 70 25.42 3.44 -19.41
CA ARG A 70 24.24 3.31 -18.54
C ARG A 70 24.33 2.02 -17.75
N THR A 71 24.53 2.13 -16.46
CA THR A 71 24.43 0.99 -15.55
C THR A 71 22.98 0.88 -15.03
N PRO A 72 22.20 -0.14 -15.43
CA PRO A 72 20.89 -0.38 -14.85
C PRO A 72 21.06 -0.58 -13.34
N THR A 73 20.29 0.15 -12.57
CA THR A 73 20.20 -0.06 -11.12
C THR A 73 19.07 -1.05 -10.83
N SER A 74 19.23 -1.85 -9.79
CA SER A 74 18.17 -2.73 -9.30
C SER A 74 17.82 -2.33 -7.88
N ALA A 75 16.55 -2.09 -7.61
CA ALA A 75 16.06 -2.06 -6.25
C ALA A 75 15.90 -3.50 -5.76
N THR A 76 16.47 -3.79 -4.61
CA THR A 76 16.37 -5.09 -3.96
C THR A 76 15.32 -4.99 -2.86
N LEU A 77 14.25 -5.76 -2.98
CA LEU A 77 13.23 -5.91 -1.95
C LEU A 77 13.53 -7.18 -1.15
N THR A 78 13.77 -7.04 0.14
CA THR A 78 13.93 -8.17 1.06
C THR A 78 12.59 -8.49 1.69
N LEU A 79 12.12 -9.72 1.55
CA LEU A 79 10.84 -10.16 2.13
C LEU A 79 10.98 -10.28 3.64
N ALA A 80 10.59 -9.23 4.36
CA ALA A 80 10.79 -9.13 5.81
C ALA A 80 9.56 -9.57 6.62
N GLN A 81 8.37 -9.50 6.04
CA GLN A 81 7.12 -9.78 6.74
C GLN A 81 6.69 -11.24 6.54
N GLU A 82 6.33 -11.88 7.63
CA GLU A 82 5.77 -13.23 7.62
C GLU A 82 4.60 -13.31 8.59
N ASN A 83 3.44 -13.69 8.08
CA ASN A 83 2.26 -13.91 8.89
C ASN A 83 1.94 -15.38 8.98
N VAL A 84 1.55 -15.81 10.18
CA VAL A 84 1.11 -17.16 10.47
C VAL A 84 -0.23 -17.08 11.20
N SER A 85 -1.18 -17.86 10.76
CA SER A 85 -2.42 -18.09 11.49
C SER A 85 -2.61 -19.58 11.73
N SER A 86 -3.17 -19.97 12.87
CA SER A 86 -3.30 -21.38 13.25
C SER A 86 -4.63 -21.64 13.96
N TRP A 87 -5.09 -22.88 13.84
CA TRP A 87 -6.21 -23.41 14.62
C TRP A 87 -5.96 -24.88 14.93
N ASN A 88 -6.59 -25.36 15.97
CA ASN A 88 -6.49 -26.74 16.43
C ASN A 88 -7.85 -27.42 16.30
N MET A 89 -7.83 -28.72 16.00
CA MET A 89 -9.00 -29.59 16.05
C MET A 89 -8.64 -30.87 16.82
N THR A 90 -9.47 -31.26 17.75
CA THR A 90 -9.33 -32.53 18.44
C THR A 90 -9.86 -33.69 17.58
N ALA A 91 -9.37 -34.91 17.81
CA ALA A 91 -9.84 -36.08 17.06
C ALA A 91 -11.34 -36.34 17.24
N GLU A 92 -11.88 -35.97 18.41
CA GLU A 92 -13.32 -36.07 18.71
C GLU A 92 -14.13 -35.05 17.91
N GLU A 93 -13.62 -33.81 17.79
CA GLU A 93 -14.25 -32.78 16.95
C GLU A 93 -14.23 -33.17 15.50
N GLU A 94 -13.09 -33.64 14.96
CA GLU A 94 -13.00 -34.12 13.58
C GLU A 94 -14.03 -35.22 13.32
N ARG A 95 -14.12 -36.21 14.18
CA ARG A 95 -15.07 -37.32 14.08
C ARG A 95 -16.53 -36.86 14.20
N SER A 96 -16.81 -35.95 15.13
CA SER A 96 -18.15 -35.39 15.30
C SER A 96 -18.61 -34.63 14.06
N LEU A 97 -17.71 -33.84 13.45
CA LEU A 97 -17.97 -33.12 12.24
C LEU A 97 -18.16 -34.05 11.03
N GLU A 98 -17.34 -35.09 10.89
CA GLU A 98 -17.50 -36.11 9.83
C GLU A 98 -18.88 -36.79 9.91
N ASN A 99 -19.30 -37.17 11.13
CA ASN A 99 -20.57 -37.82 11.33
C ASN A 99 -21.79 -36.89 11.08
N SER A 100 -21.62 -35.60 11.27
CA SER A 100 -22.71 -34.62 11.05
C SER A 100 -22.89 -34.23 9.58
N GLY A 101 -21.96 -34.57 8.69
CA GLY A 101 -21.96 -34.16 7.28
C GLY A 101 -21.62 -32.69 7.06
N VAL A 102 -21.30 -31.94 8.12
CA VAL A 102 -21.02 -30.48 8.08
C VAL A 102 -19.51 -30.19 8.08
N ALA A 103 -18.68 -31.21 8.27
CA ALA A 103 -17.22 -31.06 8.42
C ALA A 103 -16.58 -30.27 7.27
N GLN A 104 -16.97 -30.56 6.04
CA GLN A 104 -16.40 -29.91 4.85
C GLN A 104 -16.75 -28.43 4.80
N ASP A 105 -17.99 -28.06 5.13
CA ASP A 105 -18.42 -26.67 5.11
C ASP A 105 -17.78 -25.85 6.22
N LEU A 106 -17.63 -26.41 7.42
CA LEU A 106 -16.98 -25.71 8.54
C LEU A 106 -15.48 -25.52 8.29
N LEU A 107 -14.77 -26.56 7.82
CA LEU A 107 -13.36 -26.47 7.47
C LEU A 107 -13.16 -25.41 6.39
N SER A 108 -14.01 -25.41 5.37
CA SER A 108 -13.95 -24.45 4.29
C SER A 108 -14.15 -23.02 4.78
N GLN A 109 -15.11 -22.78 5.67
CA GLN A 109 -15.35 -21.47 6.26
C GLN A 109 -14.17 -21.03 7.14
N THR A 110 -13.59 -21.92 7.92
CA THR A 110 -12.43 -21.63 8.77
C THR A 110 -11.23 -21.20 7.93
N VAL A 111 -10.89 -21.98 6.90
CA VAL A 111 -9.79 -21.64 5.98
C VAL A 111 -10.04 -20.28 5.30
N ALA A 112 -11.25 -20.02 4.84
CA ALA A 112 -11.61 -18.77 4.21
C ALA A 112 -11.49 -17.56 5.16
N GLN A 113 -11.82 -17.72 6.45
CA GLN A 113 -11.60 -16.66 7.45
C GLN A 113 -10.10 -16.40 7.67
N HIS A 114 -9.26 -17.42 7.70
CA HIS A 114 -7.82 -17.26 7.81
C HIS A 114 -7.24 -16.58 6.54
N MET A 115 -7.69 -16.97 5.34
CA MET A 115 -7.30 -16.29 4.09
C MET A 115 -7.69 -14.81 4.09
N ARG A 116 -8.90 -14.50 4.58
CA ARG A 116 -9.36 -13.11 4.74
C ARG A 116 -8.44 -12.32 5.68
N ALA A 117 -8.09 -12.89 6.84
CA ALA A 117 -7.21 -12.22 7.80
C ALA A 117 -5.83 -11.91 7.20
N HIS A 118 -5.24 -12.86 6.46
CA HIS A 118 -3.97 -12.64 5.75
C HIS A 118 -4.10 -11.57 4.66
N THR A 119 -5.16 -11.62 3.85
CA THR A 119 -5.41 -10.62 2.79
C THR A 119 -5.55 -9.22 3.39
N ASN A 120 -6.29 -9.06 4.48
CA ASN A 120 -6.45 -7.77 5.16
C ASN A 120 -5.12 -7.26 5.73
N ALA A 121 -4.29 -8.14 6.27
CA ALA A 121 -2.97 -7.75 6.79
C ALA A 121 -2.04 -7.25 5.66
N ILE A 122 -2.02 -7.93 4.51
CA ILE A 122 -1.24 -7.52 3.34
C ILE A 122 -1.78 -6.20 2.78
N GLU A 123 -3.09 -6.03 2.70
CA GLU A 123 -3.76 -4.81 2.26
C GLU A 123 -3.38 -3.60 3.13
N ALA A 124 -3.47 -3.75 4.46
CA ALA A 124 -3.10 -2.71 5.42
C ALA A 124 -1.61 -2.36 5.35
N TYR A 125 -0.74 -3.37 5.18
CA TYR A 125 0.69 -3.16 5.04
C TYR A 125 1.02 -2.40 3.75
N ALA A 126 0.46 -2.80 2.61
CA ALA A 126 0.65 -2.15 1.32
C ALA A 126 0.17 -0.69 1.34
N TRP A 127 -0.99 -0.41 1.96
CA TRP A 127 -1.44 0.96 2.20
C TRP A 127 -0.46 1.73 3.08
N GLY A 128 0.05 1.12 4.15
CA GLY A 128 1.05 1.71 5.03
C GLY A 128 2.32 2.17 4.30
N ILE A 129 2.82 1.36 3.36
CA ILE A 129 3.96 1.72 2.51
C ILE A 129 3.58 2.83 1.52
N ALA A 130 2.44 2.70 0.82
CA ALA A 130 2.00 3.68 -0.17
C ALA A 130 1.83 5.09 0.43
N ARG A 131 1.18 5.22 1.60
CA ARG A 131 0.98 6.50 2.27
C ARG A 131 2.28 7.17 2.71
N ARG A 132 3.26 6.38 3.21
CA ARG A 132 4.56 6.91 3.68
C ARG A 132 5.47 7.29 2.53
N ALA A 133 5.33 6.64 1.38
CA ALA A 133 6.12 6.92 0.19
C ALA A 133 5.57 8.08 -0.66
N ALA A 134 4.44 8.67 -0.29
CA ALA A 134 3.84 9.77 -1.04
C ALA A 134 4.76 10.99 -1.10
N SER A 135 4.89 11.59 -2.27
CA SER A 135 5.74 12.77 -2.50
C SER A 135 5.25 13.99 -1.73
N ARG A 136 3.95 14.23 -1.80
CA ARG A 136 3.28 15.39 -1.18
C ARG A 136 1.89 15.01 -0.70
N SER A 137 1.28 15.92 0.08
CA SER A 137 -0.09 15.77 0.55
C SER A 137 -0.97 16.91 0.03
N VAL A 138 -2.23 16.59 -0.26
CA VAL A 138 -3.28 17.54 -0.60
C VAL A 138 -4.46 17.39 0.37
N GLY A 139 -5.35 18.38 0.41
CA GLY A 139 -6.47 18.36 1.35
C GLY A 139 -6.11 18.93 2.72
N THR A 140 -7.03 18.88 3.67
CA THR A 140 -6.85 19.41 5.03
C THR A 140 -7.08 18.30 6.03
N ALA A 141 -6.09 18.08 6.90
CA ALA A 141 -6.18 17.08 7.96
C ALA A 141 -7.37 17.35 8.88
N GLY A 142 -8.15 16.30 9.16
CA GLY A 142 -9.38 16.37 9.97
C GLY A 142 -10.61 16.91 9.24
N THR A 143 -10.51 17.09 7.91
CA THR A 143 -11.66 17.43 7.06
C THR A 143 -11.84 16.36 6.02
N ASP A 144 -12.92 15.60 6.11
CA ASP A 144 -13.19 14.51 5.18
C ASP A 144 -13.16 14.99 3.72
N PRO A 145 -12.42 14.30 2.83
CA PRO A 145 -12.40 14.67 1.42
C PRO A 145 -13.77 14.48 0.79
N PHE A 146 -14.03 15.26 -0.25
CA PHE A 146 -15.29 15.22 -1.01
C PHE A 146 -16.54 15.62 -0.22
N ALA A 147 -16.38 16.30 0.93
CA ALA A 147 -17.54 16.76 1.72
C ALA A 147 -18.42 17.75 0.95
N THR A 148 -17.82 18.58 0.10
CA THR A 148 -18.50 19.63 -0.68
C THR A 148 -18.33 19.47 -2.18
N ASP A 149 -17.13 19.11 -2.65
CA ASP A 149 -16.77 19.08 -4.07
C ASP A 149 -15.70 18.01 -4.38
N GLN A 150 -15.35 17.89 -5.65
CA GLN A 150 -14.33 16.96 -6.16
C GLN A 150 -12.94 17.59 -6.26
N LYS A 151 -12.76 18.85 -5.80
CA LYS A 151 -11.51 19.59 -5.91
C LYS A 151 -10.29 18.82 -5.35
N PRO A 152 -10.40 18.10 -4.21
CA PRO A 152 -9.27 17.35 -3.67
C PRO A 152 -8.67 16.33 -4.66
N LEU A 153 -9.49 15.71 -5.50
CA LEU A 153 -9.02 14.76 -6.51
C LEU A 153 -8.30 15.47 -7.67
N ALA A 154 -8.81 16.64 -8.08
CA ALA A 154 -8.17 17.48 -9.10
C ALA A 154 -6.81 18.03 -8.61
N ASP A 155 -6.72 18.41 -7.33
CA ASP A 155 -5.47 18.85 -6.70
C ASP A 155 -4.45 17.69 -6.63
N ALA A 156 -4.89 16.47 -6.33
CA ALA A 156 -4.03 15.28 -6.37
C ALA A 156 -3.50 14.99 -7.78
N LEU A 157 -4.37 15.09 -8.79
CA LEU A 157 -3.96 14.94 -10.19
C LEU A 157 -2.92 15.99 -10.58
N LYS A 158 -3.14 17.26 -10.20
CA LYS A 158 -2.19 18.34 -10.45
C LYS A 158 -0.81 18.00 -9.89
N VAL A 159 -0.73 17.52 -8.64
CA VAL A 159 0.55 17.17 -8.01
C VAL A 159 1.24 16.02 -8.75
N LEU A 160 0.51 15.00 -9.21
CA LEU A 160 1.08 13.89 -10.00
C LEU A 160 1.63 14.38 -11.35
N LEU A 161 0.91 15.28 -12.03
CA LEU A 161 1.34 15.85 -13.31
C LEU A 161 2.55 16.77 -13.13
N ASP A 162 2.57 17.60 -12.10
CA ASP A 162 3.72 18.46 -11.74
C ASP A 162 4.98 17.64 -11.45
N ASN A 163 4.82 16.45 -10.88
CA ASN A 163 5.92 15.52 -10.63
C ASN A 163 6.33 14.70 -11.87
N GLY A 164 5.62 14.83 -12.99
CA GLY A 164 5.92 14.06 -14.21
C GLY A 164 5.49 12.58 -14.15
N ALA A 165 4.56 12.24 -13.27
CA ALA A 165 4.08 10.85 -13.12
C ALA A 165 3.30 10.32 -14.34
N GLY A 166 2.88 11.19 -15.25
CA GLY A 166 2.02 10.82 -16.37
C GLY A 166 0.54 10.70 -15.98
N ASN A 167 -0.31 10.43 -16.94
CA ASN A 167 -1.77 10.44 -16.81
C ASN A 167 -2.42 9.08 -17.16
N MET A 168 -1.70 7.98 -16.94
CA MET A 168 -2.16 6.63 -17.27
C MET A 168 -2.11 5.73 -16.03
N ASP A 169 -3.05 4.80 -15.94
CA ASP A 169 -3.14 3.80 -14.87
C ASP A 169 -3.15 4.41 -13.45
N LEU A 170 -3.87 5.52 -13.29
CA LEU A 170 -4.04 6.18 -12.02
C LEU A 170 -5.14 5.50 -11.20
N SER A 171 -4.92 5.36 -9.91
CA SER A 171 -5.90 4.85 -8.95
C SER A 171 -5.96 5.75 -7.73
N ALA A 172 -7.16 6.01 -7.23
CA ALA A 172 -7.39 6.68 -5.96
C ALA A 172 -7.95 5.68 -4.95
N ILE A 173 -7.17 5.40 -3.92
CA ILE A 173 -7.52 4.51 -2.81
C ILE A 173 -8.09 5.38 -1.71
N ILE A 174 -9.38 5.25 -1.45
CA ILE A 174 -10.10 6.10 -0.51
C ILE A 174 -10.73 5.30 0.63
N SER A 175 -10.94 5.97 1.75
CA SER A 175 -11.68 5.42 2.88
C SER A 175 -13.17 5.30 2.55
N THR A 176 -13.88 4.46 3.29
CA THR A 176 -15.33 4.30 3.15
C THR A 176 -16.08 5.60 3.42
N THR A 177 -15.58 6.46 4.33
CA THR A 177 -16.15 7.79 4.60
C THR A 177 -15.99 8.71 3.39
N ALA A 178 -14.80 8.76 2.79
CA ALA A 178 -14.56 9.53 1.57
C ALA A 178 -15.41 9.03 0.41
N GLY A 179 -15.58 7.71 0.27
CA GLY A 179 -16.46 7.11 -0.72
C GLY A 179 -17.93 7.47 -0.52
N ALA A 180 -18.39 7.49 0.74
CA ALA A 180 -19.75 7.93 1.08
C ALA A 180 -19.98 9.42 0.74
N ASN A 181 -18.98 10.27 0.99
CA ASN A 181 -19.05 11.68 0.64
C ASN A 181 -19.05 11.88 -0.88
N LEU A 182 -18.19 11.16 -1.60
CA LEU A 182 -18.13 11.24 -3.06
C LEU A 182 -19.47 10.88 -3.72
N ARG A 183 -20.17 9.88 -3.16
CA ARG A 183 -21.52 9.51 -3.59
C ARG A 183 -22.60 10.59 -3.30
N LYS A 184 -22.31 11.58 -2.45
CA LYS A 184 -23.25 12.69 -2.14
C LYS A 184 -23.02 13.93 -3.00
N VAL A 185 -21.94 14.00 -3.76
CA VAL A 185 -21.60 15.18 -4.58
C VAL A 185 -22.67 15.38 -5.64
N ALA A 186 -23.34 16.53 -5.60
CA ALA A 186 -24.54 16.79 -6.38
C ALA A 186 -24.36 16.64 -7.91
N ASN A 187 -23.18 17.01 -8.42
CA ASN A 187 -22.88 16.95 -9.85
C ASN A 187 -22.80 15.50 -10.39
N LEU A 188 -22.46 14.54 -9.52
CA LEU A 188 -22.39 13.12 -9.88
C LEU A 188 -23.80 12.46 -9.91
N PHE A 189 -24.78 13.03 -9.20
CA PHE A 189 -26.17 12.52 -9.20
C PHE A 189 -26.99 12.95 -10.40
N LYS A 190 -26.60 14.02 -11.05
CA LYS A 190 -27.36 14.51 -12.21
C LYS A 190 -26.88 13.77 -13.46
N VAL A 191 -27.68 12.86 -13.96
CA VAL A 191 -27.39 12.05 -15.17
C VAL A 191 -27.05 12.90 -16.38
N ASN A 192 -27.68 14.07 -16.50
CA ASN A 192 -27.41 15.03 -17.57
C ASN A 192 -26.05 15.74 -17.43
N GLU A 193 -25.45 15.76 -16.25
CA GLU A 193 -24.14 16.35 -15.99
C GLU A 193 -23.04 15.27 -15.91
N SER A 194 -23.33 14.12 -15.32
CA SER A 194 -22.36 13.01 -15.13
C SER A 194 -22.27 12.06 -16.32
N GLY A 195 -23.34 11.97 -17.13
CA GLY A 195 -23.40 11.05 -18.30
C GLY A 195 -23.55 9.57 -17.95
N ASP A 196 -23.52 9.18 -16.66
CA ASP A 196 -23.60 7.79 -16.20
C ASP A 196 -24.74 7.57 -15.21
N GLN A 197 -25.47 6.46 -15.37
CA GLN A 197 -26.54 6.02 -14.48
C GLN A 197 -26.08 5.01 -13.40
N GLY A 198 -24.86 4.49 -13.50
CA GLY A 198 -24.33 3.44 -12.63
C GLY A 198 -24.22 3.88 -11.18
N LEU A 199 -23.81 5.12 -10.94
CA LEU A 199 -23.70 5.68 -9.60
C LEU A 199 -25.05 5.75 -8.88
N ILE A 200 -26.10 6.21 -9.56
CA ILE A 200 -27.43 6.39 -8.95
C ILE A 200 -28.09 5.06 -8.64
N ARG A 201 -27.94 4.08 -9.54
CA ARG A 201 -28.63 2.78 -9.42
C ARG A 201 -27.87 1.77 -8.57
N GLN A 202 -26.56 1.76 -8.63
CA GLN A 202 -25.72 0.71 -8.04
C GLN A 202 -24.72 1.25 -7.01
N GLY A 203 -24.57 2.58 -6.91
CA GLY A 203 -23.58 3.21 -6.03
C GLY A 203 -22.13 2.93 -6.43
N VAL A 204 -21.90 2.47 -7.67
CA VAL A 204 -20.56 2.17 -8.18
C VAL A 204 -19.86 3.49 -8.51
N LEU A 205 -18.70 3.70 -7.88
CA LEU A 205 -17.81 4.80 -8.22
C LEU A 205 -16.98 4.37 -9.44
N GLY A 206 -17.18 5.05 -10.56
CA GLY A 206 -16.43 4.82 -11.78
C GLY A 206 -15.09 5.56 -11.79
N ASP A 207 -14.58 5.88 -12.98
CA ASP A 207 -13.35 6.65 -13.15
C ASP A 207 -13.67 8.14 -13.09
N LEU A 208 -12.94 8.89 -12.25
CA LEU A 208 -13.03 10.33 -12.11
C LEU A 208 -11.65 10.96 -12.30
N TYR A 209 -11.54 11.97 -13.15
CA TYR A 209 -10.27 12.64 -13.45
C TYR A 209 -9.13 11.66 -13.81
N ASN A 210 -9.42 10.61 -14.56
CA ASN A 210 -8.54 9.50 -14.89
C ASN A 210 -8.11 8.61 -13.70
N PHE A 211 -8.68 8.80 -12.51
CA PHE A 211 -8.46 7.88 -11.40
C PHE A 211 -9.53 6.80 -11.38
N ALA A 212 -9.12 5.55 -11.37
CA ALA A 212 -9.97 4.44 -10.95
C ALA A 212 -10.20 4.53 -9.44
N ILE A 213 -11.42 4.86 -9.03
CA ILE A 213 -11.76 5.01 -7.61
C ILE A 213 -11.89 3.63 -6.96
N ARG A 214 -11.12 3.40 -5.91
CA ARG A 214 -11.11 2.15 -5.14
C ARG A 214 -11.29 2.44 -3.66
N GLU A 215 -12.32 1.85 -3.08
CA GLU A 215 -12.51 1.92 -1.63
C GLU A 215 -11.74 0.81 -0.95
N SER A 216 -11.12 1.11 0.18
CA SER A 216 -10.44 0.12 1.02
C SER A 216 -10.76 0.34 2.49
N ALA A 217 -11.09 -0.75 3.19
CA ALA A 217 -11.28 -0.74 4.63
C ALA A 217 -9.96 -0.58 5.42
N ALA A 218 -8.81 -0.76 4.75
CA ALA A 218 -7.50 -0.58 5.36
C ALA A 218 -7.13 0.90 5.55
N VAL A 219 -7.79 1.82 4.83
CA VAL A 219 -7.52 3.26 4.95
C VAL A 219 -8.09 3.77 6.28
N ALA A 220 -7.20 4.18 7.17
CA ALA A 220 -7.53 4.59 8.52
C ALA A 220 -6.96 5.97 8.88
N SER A 221 -7.45 6.53 9.98
CA SER A 221 -6.85 7.72 10.57
C SER A 221 -5.49 7.40 11.19
N VAL A 222 -4.51 8.24 10.91
CA VAL A 222 -3.14 8.10 11.40
C VAL A 222 -2.85 9.17 12.45
N THR A 223 -2.28 8.75 13.55
CA THR A 223 -1.83 9.66 14.60
C THR A 223 -0.49 10.27 14.19
N LYS A 224 -0.42 11.59 14.18
CA LYS A 224 0.79 12.35 13.88
C LYS A 224 1.84 12.24 14.99
N GLY A 225 3.09 12.59 14.67
CA GLY A 225 4.12 12.84 15.68
C GLY A 225 3.77 14.01 16.60
N THR A 226 4.44 14.06 17.74
CA THR A 226 4.23 15.09 18.79
C THR A 226 5.08 16.33 18.57
N GLY A 227 5.79 16.44 17.41
CA GLY A 227 6.73 17.51 17.12
C GLY A 227 6.09 18.90 17.13
N THR A 228 6.73 19.83 17.83
CA THR A 228 6.32 21.22 17.91
C THR A 228 7.50 22.17 18.09
N GLY A 229 7.40 23.38 17.56
CA GLY A 229 8.40 24.42 17.70
C GLY A 229 9.69 24.20 16.92
N TYR A 230 9.74 23.22 16.00
CA TYR A 230 10.90 23.01 15.14
C TYR A 230 11.07 24.14 14.13
N GLN A 231 12.33 24.51 13.89
CA GLN A 231 12.71 25.49 12.87
C GLN A 231 13.85 24.90 12.03
N THR A 232 13.99 25.38 10.81
CA THR A 232 15.13 25.01 9.95
C THR A 232 16.42 25.61 10.50
N ASN A 233 17.50 24.84 10.43
CA ASN A 233 18.83 25.22 10.92
C ASN A 233 19.86 25.10 9.78
N ALA A 234 19.88 26.08 8.91
CA ALA A 234 20.93 26.29 7.91
C ALA A 234 20.69 27.61 7.18
N ALA A 235 21.72 28.19 6.60
CA ALA A 235 21.62 29.48 5.90
C ALA A 235 20.55 29.47 4.80
N SER A 236 20.36 28.37 4.09
CA SER A 236 19.19 28.07 3.24
C SER A 236 19.18 26.61 2.82
N HIS A 237 18.00 26.07 2.64
CA HIS A 237 17.79 24.78 1.94
C HIS A 237 17.34 25.07 0.50
N ALA A 238 18.10 24.57 -0.46
CA ALA A 238 17.83 24.80 -1.89
C ALA A 238 16.59 24.03 -2.35
N VAL A 239 16.02 24.45 -3.45
CA VAL A 239 14.98 23.67 -4.18
C VAL A 239 15.52 22.29 -4.49
N GLY A 240 14.69 21.25 -4.28
CA GLY A 240 15.09 19.84 -4.46
C GLY A 240 15.78 19.22 -3.24
N ALA A 241 16.06 19.99 -2.18
CA ALA A 241 16.64 19.42 -0.95
C ALA A 241 15.63 18.47 -0.29
N THR A 242 16.07 17.26 0.04
CA THR A 242 15.29 16.25 0.75
C THR A 242 15.69 16.13 2.22
N SER A 243 16.89 16.53 2.57
CA SER A 243 17.43 16.49 3.93
C SER A 243 17.45 17.90 4.51
N ILE A 244 16.67 18.11 5.56
CA ILE A 244 16.44 19.42 6.18
C ILE A 244 16.96 19.38 7.62
N ALA A 245 18.00 20.16 7.88
CA ALA A 245 18.49 20.37 9.25
C ALA A 245 17.49 21.19 10.06
N VAL A 246 17.22 20.77 11.29
CA VAL A 246 16.23 21.41 12.18
C VAL A 246 16.77 21.51 13.60
N ASP A 247 16.31 22.52 14.31
CA ASP A 247 16.64 22.76 15.72
C ASP A 247 15.43 23.26 16.52
N THR A 248 15.67 23.71 17.75
CA THR A 248 14.77 24.38 18.71
C THR A 248 13.51 23.61 19.13
N GLY A 249 13.02 22.67 18.35
CA GLY A 249 11.79 21.95 18.61
C GLY A 249 11.87 20.86 19.67
N THR A 250 10.70 20.37 20.07
CA THR A 250 10.54 19.23 20.99
C THR A 250 9.53 18.24 20.43
N GLY A 251 9.59 16.99 20.93
CA GLY A 251 8.71 15.92 20.48
C GLY A 251 9.26 15.18 19.27
N THR A 252 8.39 14.45 18.57
CA THR A 252 8.75 13.56 17.46
C THR A 252 8.09 14.00 16.15
N ILE A 253 8.84 13.93 15.06
CA ILE A 253 8.29 13.94 13.69
C ILE A 253 8.53 12.55 13.15
N ILE A 254 7.48 11.82 12.79
CA ILE A 254 7.54 10.41 12.41
C ILE A 254 7.38 10.22 10.91
N GLU A 255 7.83 9.09 10.41
CA GLU A 255 7.68 8.68 9.02
C GLU A 255 6.20 8.70 8.58
N GLY A 256 5.90 9.37 7.47
CA GLY A 256 4.55 9.54 6.93
C GLY A 256 3.79 10.74 7.50
N ASP A 257 4.37 11.51 8.41
CA ASP A 257 3.81 12.80 8.83
C ASP A 257 3.80 13.77 7.66
N THR A 258 2.80 14.65 7.68
CA THR A 258 2.73 15.79 6.76
C THR A 258 3.28 17.02 7.45
N ILE A 259 4.25 17.69 6.84
CA ILE A 259 4.84 18.93 7.36
C ILE A 259 4.70 20.09 6.37
N THR A 260 4.63 21.28 6.90
CA THR A 260 4.64 22.54 6.12
C THR A 260 5.69 23.48 6.69
N PHE A 261 6.29 24.28 5.82
CA PHE A 261 7.22 25.34 6.20
C PHE A 261 6.52 26.70 6.13
N ALA A 262 6.80 27.59 7.05
CA ALA A 262 6.19 28.94 7.03
C ALA A 262 6.52 29.71 5.74
N GLY A 263 7.71 29.49 5.17
CA GLY A 263 8.10 30.07 3.88
C GLY A 263 7.46 29.39 2.67
N ASP A 264 6.78 28.24 2.84
CA ASP A 264 6.08 27.50 1.78
C ASP A 264 4.84 26.80 2.35
N ALA A 265 3.89 27.60 2.81
CA ALA A 265 2.64 27.10 3.39
C ALA A 265 1.69 26.43 2.38
N ALA A 266 1.90 26.68 1.08
CA ALA A 266 1.07 26.12 0.02
C ALA A 266 1.36 24.63 -0.23
N ASN A 267 2.59 24.20 -0.01
CA ASN A 267 3.03 22.83 -0.23
C ASN A 267 3.10 22.04 1.08
N LYS A 268 2.60 20.84 1.04
CA LYS A 268 2.62 19.90 2.16
C LYS A 268 3.54 18.74 1.81
N TYR A 269 4.58 18.58 2.59
CA TYR A 269 5.62 17.57 2.36
C TYR A 269 5.41 16.36 3.26
N VAL A 270 5.69 15.17 2.75
CA VAL A 270 5.60 13.93 3.52
C VAL A 270 6.99 13.56 4.04
N VAL A 271 7.07 13.22 5.30
CA VAL A 271 8.31 12.82 5.97
C VAL A 271 8.67 11.40 5.57
N LYS A 272 9.89 11.21 5.05
CA LYS A 272 10.42 9.92 4.59
C LYS A 272 10.94 9.06 5.72
N THR A 273 11.65 9.68 6.66
CA THR A 273 12.22 8.98 7.82
C THR A 273 11.96 9.79 9.08
N THR A 274 11.70 9.10 10.19
CA THR A 274 11.52 9.73 11.50
C THR A 274 12.71 10.63 11.84
N LEU A 275 12.42 11.81 12.39
CA LEU A 275 13.41 12.79 12.81
C LEU A 275 14.48 12.13 13.68
N THR A 276 15.72 12.24 13.28
CA THR A 276 16.87 11.70 14.00
C THR A 276 18.05 12.65 13.85
N GLY A 277 18.77 12.93 14.94
CA GLY A 277 19.98 13.73 14.91
C GLY A 277 19.80 15.17 14.42
N GLY A 278 18.61 15.77 14.62
CA GLY A 278 18.33 17.13 14.15
C GLY A 278 18.14 17.26 12.64
N VAL A 279 17.79 16.15 11.95
CA VAL A 279 17.54 16.17 10.51
C VAL A 279 16.18 15.53 10.21
N VAL A 280 15.34 16.24 9.50
CA VAL A 280 14.10 15.74 8.89
C VAL A 280 14.38 15.42 7.43
N VAL A 281 14.05 14.20 7.00
CA VAL A 281 14.14 13.80 5.60
C VAL A 281 12.74 13.74 5.02
N ILE A 282 12.50 14.49 3.95
CA ILE A 282 11.23 14.51 3.21
C ILE A 282 11.31 13.64 1.96
N GLN A 283 10.16 13.24 1.44
CA GLN A 283 10.07 12.48 0.19
C GLN A 283 10.49 13.32 -1.02
N GLU A 284 10.96 12.63 -2.05
CA GLU A 284 11.24 13.26 -3.34
C GLU A 284 9.94 13.78 -3.99
N PRO A 285 10.00 14.89 -4.73
CA PRO A 285 11.18 15.58 -5.27
C PRO A 285 11.89 16.55 -4.30
N GLY A 286 11.55 16.56 -3.01
CA GLY A 286 12.12 17.49 -2.04
C GLY A 286 11.42 18.85 -2.06
N LEU A 287 12.09 19.89 -1.58
CA LEU A 287 11.55 21.24 -1.50
C LEU A 287 11.26 21.83 -2.88
N LEU A 288 10.10 22.43 -3.06
CA LEU A 288 9.71 23.15 -4.28
C LEU A 288 10.14 24.62 -4.25
N VAL A 289 10.32 25.15 -3.05
CA VAL A 289 10.76 26.52 -2.80
C VAL A 289 11.97 26.48 -1.88
N ALA A 290 12.95 27.36 -2.11
CA ALA A 290 14.08 27.47 -1.20
C ALA A 290 13.62 27.99 0.17
N ILE A 291 14.02 27.32 1.25
CA ILE A 291 13.63 27.65 2.62
C ILE A 291 14.83 28.28 3.35
N ALA A 292 14.63 29.46 3.89
CA ALA A 292 15.64 30.17 4.67
C ALA A 292 15.82 29.54 6.06
N ASP A 293 16.85 30.00 6.75
CA ASP A 293 17.09 29.68 8.16
C ASP A 293 15.96 30.18 9.09
N ASN A 294 15.81 29.54 10.23
CA ASN A 294 14.80 29.86 11.26
C ASN A 294 13.35 29.85 10.74
N ASN A 295 13.09 29.05 9.72
CA ASN A 295 11.74 28.90 9.16
C ASN A 295 10.95 27.87 9.99
N ALA A 296 9.80 28.26 10.52
CA ALA A 296 8.99 27.40 11.37
C ALA A 296 8.42 26.21 10.60
N ILE A 297 8.50 25.03 11.22
CA ILE A 297 7.96 23.77 10.70
C ILE A 297 6.70 23.43 11.50
N THR A 298 5.60 23.20 10.78
CA THR A 298 4.35 22.76 11.39
C THR A 298 4.04 21.33 10.99
N VAL A 299 3.86 20.45 11.97
CA VAL A 299 3.37 19.08 11.75
C VAL A 299 1.86 19.08 11.62
N GLY A 300 1.34 18.53 10.55
CA GLY A 300 -0.10 18.44 10.26
C GLY A 300 -0.85 17.67 11.36
N ASN A 301 -2.17 17.86 11.45
CA ASN A 301 -3.00 17.15 12.41
C ASN A 301 -3.18 15.66 12.02
N ASN A 302 -3.77 14.88 12.95
CA ASN A 302 -4.24 13.54 12.64
C ASN A 302 -5.18 13.59 11.44
N ALA A 303 -5.01 12.65 10.54
CA ALA A 303 -5.77 12.60 9.29
C ALA A 303 -6.00 11.18 8.82
N THR A 304 -7.13 10.96 8.16
CA THR A 304 -7.32 9.77 7.34
C THR A 304 -6.51 9.94 6.05
N GLN A 305 -5.51 9.09 5.84
CA GLN A 305 -4.58 9.24 4.72
C GLN A 305 -5.03 8.38 3.54
N ASN A 306 -5.86 8.95 2.66
CA ASN A 306 -6.17 8.36 1.37
C ASN A 306 -4.96 8.51 0.43
N VAL A 307 -4.85 7.67 -0.60
CA VAL A 307 -3.67 7.65 -1.47
C VAL A 307 -4.10 7.65 -2.94
N CYS A 308 -3.58 8.60 -3.70
CA CYS A 308 -3.69 8.63 -5.15
C CYS A 308 -2.33 8.22 -5.73
N LEU A 309 -2.32 7.23 -6.61
CA LEU A 309 -1.07 6.66 -7.12
C LEU A 309 -1.20 6.15 -8.55
N ARG A 310 -0.06 6.04 -9.24
CA ARG A 310 0.07 5.26 -10.47
C ARG A 310 0.42 3.81 -10.12
N ARG A 311 -0.13 2.87 -10.88
CA ARG A 311 -0.05 1.44 -10.57
C ARG A 311 1.38 0.91 -10.36
N ASP A 312 2.34 1.39 -11.11
CA ASP A 312 3.74 0.99 -11.05
C ASP A 312 4.55 1.66 -9.93
N SER A 313 3.94 2.60 -9.21
CA SER A 313 4.61 3.31 -8.11
C SER A 313 4.81 2.47 -6.85
N VAL A 314 4.00 1.43 -6.67
CA VAL A 314 4.10 0.50 -5.55
C VAL A 314 4.08 -0.93 -6.07
N VAL A 315 4.99 -1.73 -5.59
CA VAL A 315 5.07 -3.17 -5.90
C VAL A 315 4.86 -3.96 -4.62
N VAL A 316 3.89 -4.87 -4.65
CA VAL A 316 3.61 -5.81 -3.55
C VAL A 316 4.04 -7.20 -3.99
N VAL A 317 4.87 -7.83 -3.18
CA VAL A 317 5.32 -9.21 -3.37
C VAL A 317 4.70 -10.05 -2.27
N ALA A 318 4.02 -11.13 -2.64
CA ALA A 318 3.49 -12.09 -1.68
C ALA A 318 3.72 -13.52 -2.19
N ARG A 319 4.14 -14.40 -1.31
CA ARG A 319 4.49 -15.78 -1.62
C ARG A 319 4.14 -16.72 -0.47
N PRO A 320 3.86 -18.01 -0.73
CA PRO A 320 3.74 -18.99 0.33
C PRO A 320 5.07 -19.14 1.08
N GLY A 321 5.01 -19.29 2.40
CA GLY A 321 6.18 -19.55 3.23
C GLY A 321 6.78 -20.93 2.97
N LEU A 322 8.07 -21.12 3.27
CA LEU A 322 8.72 -22.44 3.22
C LEU A 322 8.48 -23.20 4.52
N GLN A 323 8.18 -24.48 4.38
CA GLN A 323 8.14 -25.43 5.48
C GLN A 323 9.08 -26.61 5.15
N PRO A 324 9.94 -27.02 6.09
CA PRO A 324 10.71 -28.25 5.89
C PRO A 324 9.80 -29.44 5.64
N GLN A 325 10.15 -30.25 4.66
CA GLN A 325 9.42 -31.49 4.41
C GLN A 325 9.70 -32.46 5.55
N SER A 326 8.64 -32.93 6.19
CA SER A 326 8.68 -33.98 7.22
C SER A 326 7.60 -34.98 6.90
N ALA A 327 7.87 -36.25 7.19
CA ALA A 327 6.90 -37.33 6.97
C ALA A 327 5.59 -37.15 7.78
N ASP A 328 5.64 -36.35 8.87
CA ASP A 328 4.51 -36.09 9.76
C ASP A 328 3.75 -34.81 9.43
N VAL A 329 4.10 -34.10 8.37
CA VAL A 329 3.48 -32.83 7.99
C VAL A 329 2.88 -32.92 6.60
N ASP A 330 1.57 -32.84 6.52
CA ASP A 330 0.85 -32.68 5.25
C ASP A 330 0.83 -31.20 4.88
N GLN A 331 1.30 -30.86 3.69
CA GLN A 331 1.36 -29.48 3.23
C GLN A 331 0.78 -29.32 1.82
N MET A 332 0.13 -28.18 1.59
CA MET A 332 -0.34 -27.79 0.27
C MET A 332 -0.30 -26.29 0.08
N THR A 333 -0.13 -25.83 -1.13
CA THR A 333 -0.32 -24.44 -1.51
C THR A 333 -1.75 -24.20 -1.96
N VAL A 334 -2.42 -23.22 -1.36
CA VAL A 334 -3.78 -22.81 -1.71
C VAL A 334 -3.73 -21.39 -2.27
N SER A 335 -4.21 -21.21 -3.50
CA SER A 335 -4.30 -19.90 -4.14
C SER A 335 -5.72 -19.36 -4.08
N ASP A 336 -5.84 -18.11 -3.68
CA ASP A 336 -7.11 -17.41 -3.66
C ASP A 336 -7.45 -16.88 -5.08
N PRO A 337 -8.53 -17.34 -5.70
CA PRO A 337 -8.88 -16.94 -7.06
C PRO A 337 -9.32 -15.48 -7.19
N VAL A 338 -9.64 -14.81 -6.08
CA VAL A 338 -10.11 -13.41 -6.07
C VAL A 338 -8.96 -12.43 -5.91
N SER A 339 -8.10 -12.63 -4.90
CA SER A 339 -6.94 -11.76 -4.67
C SER A 339 -5.71 -12.16 -5.47
N GLY A 340 -5.63 -13.42 -5.91
CA GLY A 340 -4.44 -14.00 -6.56
C GLY A 340 -3.31 -14.33 -5.58
N LEU A 341 -3.57 -14.24 -4.28
CA LEU A 341 -2.59 -14.58 -3.24
C LEU A 341 -2.49 -16.09 -3.06
N SER A 342 -1.27 -16.57 -2.85
CA SER A 342 -0.99 -17.98 -2.56
C SER A 342 -0.52 -18.15 -1.13
N PHE A 343 -1.08 -19.14 -0.45
CA PHE A 343 -0.84 -19.44 0.96
C PHE A 343 -0.31 -20.86 1.10
N LEU A 344 0.64 -21.05 2.01
CA LEU A 344 1.03 -22.37 2.45
C LEU A 344 0.09 -22.81 3.57
N LEU A 345 -0.68 -23.86 3.34
CA LEU A 345 -1.48 -24.54 4.34
C LEU A 345 -0.82 -25.86 4.71
N TYR A 346 -0.63 -26.11 6.00
CA TYR A 346 -0.11 -27.38 6.47
C TYR A 346 -0.79 -27.84 7.75
N ARG A 347 -0.86 -29.17 7.89
CA ARG A 347 -1.42 -29.86 9.05
C ARG A 347 -0.32 -30.63 9.76
N LYS A 348 -0.22 -30.48 11.07
CA LYS A 348 0.68 -31.25 11.91
C LYS A 348 -0.15 -32.08 12.90
N PRO A 349 -0.12 -33.43 12.81
CA PRO A 349 -0.78 -34.27 13.78
C PRO A 349 -0.03 -34.21 15.11
N GLY A 350 -0.79 -34.23 16.21
CA GLY A 350 -0.29 -34.31 17.56
C GLY A 350 -0.98 -35.45 18.32
N ASN A 351 -0.81 -35.52 19.65
CA ASN A 351 -1.44 -36.52 20.48
C ASN A 351 -2.91 -36.13 20.75
N GLY A 352 -3.85 -36.78 20.05
CA GLY A 352 -5.28 -36.54 20.18
C GLY A 352 -5.80 -35.24 19.54
N MET A 353 -4.94 -34.48 18.83
CA MET A 353 -5.32 -33.26 18.15
C MET A 353 -4.48 -33.05 16.90
N ALA A 354 -5.00 -32.29 15.92
CA ALA A 354 -4.25 -31.81 14.78
C ALA A 354 -4.21 -30.28 14.80
N SER A 355 -3.03 -29.73 14.52
CA SER A 355 -2.83 -28.28 14.38
C SER A 355 -2.70 -27.93 12.90
N TRP A 356 -3.47 -26.95 12.49
CA TRP A 356 -3.48 -26.41 11.15
C TRP A 356 -2.80 -25.05 11.15
N TYR A 357 -2.02 -24.77 10.15
CA TYR A 357 -1.29 -23.52 10.02
C TYR A 357 -1.42 -22.99 8.59
N MET A 358 -1.63 -21.68 8.48
CA MET A 358 -1.57 -20.97 7.22
C MET A 358 -0.47 -19.92 7.29
N ARG A 359 0.44 -19.90 6.29
CA ARG A 359 1.61 -19.00 6.26
C ARG A 359 1.68 -18.24 4.96
N THR A 360 2.12 -17.00 5.06
CA THR A 360 2.39 -16.13 3.91
C THR A 360 3.57 -15.24 4.24
N VAL A 361 4.50 -15.14 3.30
CA VAL A 361 5.64 -14.20 3.34
C VAL A 361 5.36 -13.10 2.34
N PHE A 362 5.47 -11.86 2.75
CA PHE A 362 5.18 -10.72 1.89
C PHE A 362 6.03 -9.50 2.23
N ASP A 363 6.10 -8.59 1.29
CA ASP A 363 6.62 -7.24 1.50
C ASP A 363 6.09 -6.30 0.42
N ALA A 364 6.24 -5.00 0.63
CA ALA A 364 5.87 -3.98 -0.32
C ALA A 364 6.95 -2.91 -0.41
N PHE A 365 7.14 -2.37 -1.60
CA PHE A 365 8.14 -1.36 -1.88
C PHE A 365 7.57 -0.31 -2.84
N ALA A 366 7.93 0.95 -2.66
CA ALA A 366 7.55 2.06 -3.51
C ALA A 366 8.78 2.56 -4.31
N PRO A 367 9.03 2.02 -5.50
CA PRO A 367 10.17 2.42 -6.32
C PRO A 367 10.06 3.83 -6.89
N ASN A 368 8.85 4.36 -7.01
CA ASN A 368 8.59 5.66 -7.62
C ASN A 368 7.71 6.55 -6.73
N PRO A 369 8.28 7.24 -5.72
CA PRO A 369 7.55 8.15 -4.84
C PRO A 369 6.88 9.32 -5.55
N TYR A 370 7.44 9.78 -6.69
CA TYR A 370 6.89 10.90 -7.47
C TYR A 370 5.46 10.66 -7.95
N ALA A 371 5.12 9.40 -8.16
CA ALA A 371 3.82 8.99 -8.67
C ALA A 371 2.83 8.62 -7.56
N ILE A 372 3.06 9.09 -6.33
CA ILE A 372 2.19 8.86 -5.17
C ILE A 372 1.89 10.19 -4.49
N VAL A 373 0.62 10.42 -4.16
CA VAL A 373 0.14 11.61 -3.45
C VAL A 373 -0.79 11.18 -2.33
N GLN A 374 -0.61 11.75 -1.13
CA GLN A 374 -1.58 11.61 -0.04
C GLN A 374 -2.76 12.58 -0.25
N LEU A 375 -3.97 12.10 0.01
CA LEU A 375 -5.16 12.91 0.12
C LEU A 375 -5.65 12.85 1.57
N LEU A 376 -5.47 13.96 2.29
CA LEU A 376 -5.78 14.08 3.71
C LEU A 376 -7.29 14.23 3.93
N GLY A 377 -7.79 13.55 5.02
CA GLY A 377 -9.17 13.60 5.45
C GLY A 377 -9.32 13.66 6.97
#